data_e3b5725590df3211f8c8353672df4259
#
_entry.id   e3b5725590df3211f8c8353672df4259
#
_cell.length_a   1.000
_cell.length_b   1.000
_cell.length_c   1.000
_cell.angle_alpha   90.00
_cell.angle_beta   90.00
_cell.angle_gamma   90.00
#
_symmetry.space_group_name_H-M   'P 1'
#
loop_
_entity.id
_entity.type
_entity.pdbx_description
1 polymer ?
#
loop_
_entity_poly.entity_id
_entity_poly.type
_entity_poly.pdbx_seq_one_letter_code
_entity_poly.pdbx_strand_id
1 'polypeptide(L)'
;MNHWAKQNDVLGTTNRGNAIESGLCTLCRADCKGKCETWLSSLKGRATLYPRDFGLVTAGSGNTTQNGVSYNALRIQGACYGAHGMNGNEDKARSGDCLFTDVSLATSFGNTVKTPCRLPLMTGALGSTFIAAKYWNSFAVGCALAGIPIVIGENVVGVDRASELEGGRIKSAPELERRIQTYLRYHDGMGAILVQLNVEDARNGVAEYLAEKYGDRIVIELKWGQGAKNIGGEIEVTSLDYALFLKKRGYLVDPDPEAPGVREAFKSGAVHSFARHSRLGYTAQNSYEQVREEFMNSVGYLRGLGFSRITLKTGAYGMEGLAMAIRLASETGLDLLTMDGSGGGTGMSPWNMMEHWGVPSILLHAKAHEYASLLAARGQRVVDMSFAGGFARETSIFKALALGAPFVKMICMGRAMMIPGFLGTNIEGALHPERREAINGNWDSLPATVAEHGRTPEEIFGAWHSLSARLGKDEMSKIPYGAVAIVTLMDKLSAGLQQLMAGARRFDVSEIRREDIASANRETESETGIPFITEAGDEIARRILLG
;
A
#
# COMPACT_ATOMS: atom_id res chain seq x y z
N MET A 1 -24.42 20.86 1.39
CA MET A 1 -23.40 20.47 0.39
C MET A 1 -22.20 19.92 1.13
N ASN A 2 -21.74 18.75 0.79
CA ASN A 2 -20.57 18.12 1.46
C ASN A 2 -19.33 19.02 1.23
N HIS A 3 -18.58 19.30 2.27
CA HIS A 3 -17.35 20.10 2.22
C HIS A 3 -16.35 19.59 1.16
N TRP A 4 -16.30 18.30 0.94
CA TRP A 4 -15.46 17.64 -0.05
C TRP A 4 -15.87 17.89 -1.50
N ALA A 5 -17.17 18.00 -1.77
CA ALA A 5 -17.67 18.36 -3.10
C ALA A 5 -17.22 19.77 -3.48
N LYS A 6 -17.36 20.75 -2.55
CA LYS A 6 -16.88 22.11 -2.78
C LYS A 6 -15.37 22.20 -3.07
N GLN A 7 -14.58 21.35 -2.40
CA GLN A 7 -13.13 21.35 -2.57
C GLN A 7 -12.73 20.74 -3.91
N ASN A 8 -13.43 19.72 -4.36
CA ASN A 8 -13.25 19.15 -5.70
C ASN A 8 -13.62 20.18 -6.78
N ASP A 9 -14.74 20.91 -6.60
CA ASP A 9 -15.16 21.96 -7.52
C ASP A 9 -14.13 23.08 -7.64
N VAL A 10 -13.55 23.53 -6.52
CA VAL A 10 -12.53 24.59 -6.47
C VAL A 10 -11.22 24.17 -7.12
N LEU A 11 -10.84 22.89 -7.00
CA LEU A 11 -9.58 22.37 -7.53
C LEU A 11 -9.70 21.85 -8.96
N GLY A 12 -10.92 21.88 -9.55
CA GLY A 12 -11.18 21.29 -10.87
C GLY A 12 -10.96 19.77 -10.89
N THR A 13 -10.88 19.14 -9.72
CA THR A 13 -10.72 17.70 -9.61
C THR A 13 -12.07 17.05 -9.74
N THR A 14 -12.28 16.36 -10.84
CA THR A 14 -13.37 15.42 -10.93
C THR A 14 -13.23 14.34 -9.87
N ASN A 15 -14.35 13.79 -9.48
CA ASN A 15 -14.42 12.73 -8.51
C ASN A 15 -13.45 11.59 -8.88
N ARG A 16 -12.39 11.44 -8.13
CA ARG A 16 -11.55 10.25 -8.23
C ARG A 16 -12.39 9.10 -7.71
N GLY A 17 -12.92 8.27 -8.60
CA GLY A 17 -13.78 7.15 -8.26
C GLY A 17 -13.32 6.33 -7.05
N ASN A 18 -12.01 6.26 -6.85
CA ASN A 18 -11.38 5.58 -5.71
C ASN A 18 -11.67 6.19 -4.34
N ALA A 19 -11.90 7.50 -4.25
CA ALA A 19 -12.22 8.12 -2.97
C ALA A 19 -13.57 7.62 -2.43
N ILE A 20 -14.50 7.30 -3.32
CA ILE A 20 -15.80 6.73 -2.96
C ILE A 20 -15.68 5.24 -2.62
N GLU A 21 -14.97 4.47 -3.45
CA GLU A 21 -14.81 3.03 -3.25
C GLU A 21 -14.01 2.70 -1.99
N SER A 22 -12.91 3.41 -1.77
CA SER A 22 -12.05 3.17 -0.61
C SER A 22 -12.64 3.67 0.72
N GLY A 23 -13.70 4.50 0.69
CA GLY A 23 -14.20 5.19 1.87
C GLY A 23 -13.29 6.29 2.39
N LEU A 24 -12.20 6.60 1.69
CA LEU A 24 -11.33 7.73 2.00
C LEU A 24 -11.88 9.00 1.35
N CYS A 25 -11.71 10.14 2.01
CA CYS A 25 -11.94 11.42 1.36
C CYS A 25 -10.79 11.78 0.39
N THR A 26 -11.04 12.69 -0.53
CA THR A 26 -10.05 13.12 -1.53
C THR A 26 -8.85 13.84 -0.92
N LEU A 27 -9.01 14.42 0.28
CA LEU A 27 -7.98 15.20 0.94
C LEU A 27 -7.56 14.54 2.27
N CYS A 28 -6.39 13.91 2.29
CA CYS A 28 -5.75 13.44 3.52
C CYS A 28 -4.73 14.46 4.01
N ARG A 29 -4.97 14.99 5.21
CA ARG A 29 -4.08 15.94 5.88
C ARG A 29 -3.58 15.34 7.18
N ALA A 30 -2.33 15.69 7.52
CA ALA A 30 -1.71 15.21 8.76
C ALA A 30 -2.41 15.71 10.04
N ASP A 31 -3.12 16.83 9.96
CA ASP A 31 -3.89 17.45 11.05
C ASP A 31 -5.38 17.11 11.02
N CYS A 32 -5.81 16.14 10.22
CA CYS A 32 -7.22 15.76 10.06
C CYS A 32 -7.84 15.32 11.39
N LYS A 33 -8.98 15.94 11.74
CA LYS A 33 -9.74 15.68 12.98
C LYS A 33 -10.84 14.62 12.82
N GLY A 34 -10.79 13.85 11.74
CA GLY A 34 -11.64 12.69 11.49
C GLY A 34 -12.80 12.94 10.55
N LYS A 35 -13.04 12.03 9.61
CA LYS A 35 -14.24 11.98 8.74
C LYS A 35 -14.37 10.71 7.90
N CYS A 36 -13.40 9.81 7.91
CA CYS A 36 -13.47 8.58 7.12
C CYS A 36 -13.46 7.33 8.00
N GLU A 37 -13.90 6.23 7.43
CA GLU A 37 -13.93 4.94 8.11
C GLU A 37 -12.55 4.49 8.60
N THR A 38 -11.49 4.69 7.79
CA THR A 38 -10.12 4.33 8.18
C THR A 38 -9.67 5.10 9.42
N TRP A 39 -10.03 6.40 9.54
CA TRP A 39 -9.72 7.21 10.71
C TRP A 39 -10.37 6.62 11.98
N LEU A 40 -11.68 6.32 11.92
CA LEU A 40 -12.40 5.73 13.05
C LEU A 40 -11.88 4.32 13.39
N SER A 41 -11.62 3.50 12.37
CA SER A 41 -11.08 2.15 12.53
C SER A 41 -9.68 2.13 13.15
N SER A 42 -8.92 3.21 12.98
CA SER A 42 -7.60 3.38 13.61
C SER A 42 -7.67 3.65 15.12
N LEU A 43 -8.84 4.03 15.62
CA LEU A 43 -9.11 4.18 17.05
C LEU A 43 -9.72 2.92 17.66
N LYS A 44 -10.77 2.41 17.05
CA LYS A 44 -11.67 1.40 17.64
C LYS A 44 -11.47 -0.02 17.10
N GLY A 45 -10.65 -0.20 16.06
CA GLY A 45 -10.36 -1.51 15.49
C GLY A 45 -11.63 -2.25 15.09
N ARG A 46 -11.72 -3.54 15.41
CA ARG A 46 -12.85 -4.42 15.06
C ARG A 46 -14.21 -3.95 15.59
N ALA A 47 -14.26 -3.12 16.62
CA ALA A 47 -15.52 -2.57 17.12
C ALA A 47 -16.25 -1.72 16.07
N THR A 48 -15.55 -1.22 15.04
CA THR A 48 -16.17 -0.47 13.93
C THR A 48 -16.89 -1.34 12.90
N LEU A 49 -16.80 -2.67 13.01
CA LEU A 49 -17.55 -3.61 12.14
C LEU A 49 -19.05 -3.66 12.48
N TYR A 50 -19.42 -3.16 13.65
CA TYR A 50 -20.80 -3.13 14.11
C TYR A 50 -21.30 -1.69 14.19
N PRO A 51 -22.63 -1.46 14.06
CA PRO A 51 -23.23 -0.15 14.32
C PRO A 51 -22.87 0.37 15.70
N ARG A 52 -22.68 1.68 15.84
CA ARG A 52 -22.32 2.32 17.12
C ARG A 52 -23.32 1.98 18.22
N ASP A 53 -24.60 2.03 17.88
CA ASP A 53 -25.70 1.67 18.78
C ASP A 53 -26.21 0.27 18.45
N PHE A 54 -25.34 -0.73 18.63
CA PHE A 54 -25.65 -2.12 18.31
C PHE A 54 -26.96 -2.59 18.97
N GLY A 55 -27.86 -3.10 18.15
CA GLY A 55 -29.19 -3.53 18.58
C GLY A 55 -30.23 -2.41 18.64
N LEU A 56 -29.85 -1.12 18.52
CA LEU A 56 -30.76 0.02 18.49
C LEU A 56 -30.92 0.62 17.08
N VAL A 57 -29.90 0.43 16.23
CA VAL A 57 -29.89 0.92 14.85
C VAL A 57 -29.91 -0.25 13.89
N THR A 58 -30.85 -0.23 12.94
CA THR A 58 -30.90 -1.19 11.83
C THR A 58 -30.36 -0.53 10.58
N ALA A 59 -29.24 -1.01 10.06
CA ALA A 59 -28.72 -0.62 8.76
C ALA A 59 -29.44 -1.42 7.67
N GLY A 60 -29.91 -0.75 6.64
CA GLY A 60 -30.42 -1.40 5.43
C GLY A 60 -29.34 -2.18 4.69
N SER A 61 -29.65 -3.36 4.16
CA SER A 61 -28.74 -4.06 3.26
C SER A 61 -28.63 -3.31 1.93
N GLY A 62 -27.41 -3.14 1.43
CA GLY A 62 -27.18 -2.49 0.13
C GLY A 62 -27.53 -3.41 -1.03
N ASN A 63 -28.80 -3.35 -1.49
CA ASN A 63 -29.35 -4.25 -2.51
C ASN A 63 -29.36 -3.64 -3.91
N THR A 64 -28.84 -2.45 -4.08
CA THR A 64 -28.83 -1.78 -5.39
C THR A 64 -27.77 -2.36 -6.30
N THR A 65 -28.10 -2.53 -7.58
CA THR A 65 -27.09 -2.76 -8.62
C THR A 65 -26.21 -1.53 -8.74
N GLN A 66 -24.91 -1.76 -8.96
CA GLN A 66 -23.94 -0.68 -9.17
C GLN A 66 -23.84 -0.36 -10.67
N ASN A 67 -23.75 0.92 -11.00
CA ASN A 67 -23.47 1.36 -12.36
C ASN A 67 -21.95 1.52 -12.55
N GLY A 68 -21.48 1.21 -13.76
CA GLY A 68 -20.07 1.30 -14.13
C GLY A 68 -19.20 0.18 -13.57
N VAL A 69 -17.95 0.12 -14.07
CA VAL A 69 -16.98 -0.93 -13.73
C VAL A 69 -16.16 -0.50 -12.53
N SER A 70 -16.37 -1.15 -11.40
CA SER A 70 -15.68 -0.83 -10.15
C SER A 70 -15.63 -2.03 -9.19
N TYR A 71 -14.76 -1.98 -8.17
CA TYR A 71 -14.78 -2.99 -7.10
C TYR A 71 -16.11 -3.01 -6.32
N ASN A 72 -16.86 -1.90 -6.27
CA ASN A 72 -18.18 -1.87 -5.67
C ASN A 72 -19.22 -2.65 -6.50
N ALA A 73 -19.00 -2.77 -7.80
CA ALA A 73 -19.85 -3.56 -8.70
C ALA A 73 -19.58 -5.08 -8.62
N LEU A 74 -18.60 -5.52 -7.85
CA LEU A 74 -18.42 -6.91 -7.48
C LEU A 74 -19.14 -7.23 -6.17
N ARG A 75 -19.77 -8.43 -6.09
CA ARG A 75 -20.44 -8.94 -4.88
C ARG A 75 -19.73 -10.17 -4.38
N ILE A 76 -19.59 -10.30 -3.07
CA ILE A 76 -19.00 -11.50 -2.45
C ILE A 76 -20.09 -12.57 -2.39
N GLN A 77 -19.76 -13.77 -2.85
CA GLN A 77 -20.65 -14.92 -2.84
C GLN A 77 -20.53 -15.67 -1.51
N GLY A 78 -21.64 -15.81 -0.81
CA GLY A 78 -21.71 -16.66 0.38
C GLY A 78 -21.90 -18.12 0.00
N ALA A 79 -21.40 -19.03 0.83
CA ALA A 79 -21.63 -20.46 0.72
C ALA A 79 -22.34 -20.97 1.99
N CYS A 80 -23.27 -21.91 1.83
CA CYS A 80 -24.03 -22.46 2.94
C CYS A 80 -23.40 -23.72 3.58
N TYR A 81 -22.37 -24.29 2.96
CA TYR A 81 -21.66 -25.49 3.43
C TYR A 81 -20.17 -25.43 3.10
N GLY A 82 -19.40 -26.31 3.75
CA GLY A 82 -17.95 -26.43 3.55
C GLY A 82 -17.13 -25.68 4.60
N ALA A 83 -15.85 -26.02 4.69
CA ALA A 83 -14.84 -25.37 5.52
C ALA A 83 -13.46 -25.55 4.83
N HIS A 84 -13.29 -24.91 3.68
CA HIS A 84 -12.09 -25.07 2.86
C HIS A 84 -10.88 -24.38 3.53
N GLY A 85 -9.76 -25.09 3.62
CA GLY A 85 -8.53 -24.56 4.19
C GLY A 85 -8.43 -24.67 5.73
N MET A 86 -9.24 -25.51 6.37
CA MET A 86 -9.12 -25.84 7.81
C MET A 86 -7.94 -26.77 8.09
N ASN A 87 -6.76 -26.47 7.53
CA ASN A 87 -5.57 -27.30 7.63
C ASN A 87 -5.12 -27.44 9.11
N GLY A 88 -5.00 -28.68 9.58
CA GLY A 88 -4.63 -28.99 10.97
C GLY A 88 -5.78 -28.86 11.97
N ASN A 89 -6.99 -28.54 11.53
CA ASN A 89 -8.22 -28.42 12.32
C ASN A 89 -9.42 -29.14 11.67
N GLU A 90 -9.16 -30.19 10.91
CA GLU A 90 -10.18 -30.93 10.16
C GLU A 90 -11.25 -31.55 11.07
N ASP A 91 -10.87 -31.94 12.29
CA ASP A 91 -11.82 -32.49 13.29
C ASP A 91 -12.81 -31.41 13.75
N LYS A 92 -12.37 -30.17 13.89
CA LYS A 92 -13.24 -29.04 14.21
C LYS A 92 -14.22 -28.75 13.08
N ALA A 93 -13.78 -28.90 11.83
CA ALA A 93 -14.66 -28.78 10.67
C ALA A 93 -15.71 -29.90 10.62
N ARG A 94 -15.34 -31.15 10.98
CA ARG A 94 -16.27 -32.30 11.03
C ARG A 94 -17.26 -32.23 12.17
N SER A 95 -16.87 -31.69 13.34
CA SER A 95 -17.77 -31.51 14.47
C SER A 95 -18.74 -30.33 14.30
N GLY A 96 -18.52 -29.45 13.35
CA GLY A 96 -19.34 -28.25 13.16
C GLY A 96 -19.02 -27.08 14.09
N ASP A 97 -17.88 -27.11 14.79
CA ASP A 97 -17.48 -26.12 15.80
C ASP A 97 -16.67 -24.95 15.23
N CYS A 98 -16.65 -24.75 13.90
CA CYS A 98 -15.92 -23.68 13.24
C CYS A 98 -16.47 -22.29 13.56
N LEU A 99 -15.58 -21.38 13.89
CA LEU A 99 -15.86 -19.96 14.11
C LEU A 99 -15.19 -19.11 13.03
N PHE A 100 -15.69 -17.89 12.78
CA PHE A 100 -15.02 -17.00 11.83
C PHE A 100 -13.59 -16.64 12.27
N THR A 101 -13.30 -16.68 13.55
CA THR A 101 -11.96 -16.44 14.11
C THR A 101 -10.97 -17.58 13.82
N ASP A 102 -11.43 -18.72 13.33
CA ASP A 102 -10.57 -19.83 12.90
C ASP A 102 -9.97 -19.60 11.51
N VAL A 103 -10.41 -18.57 10.80
CA VAL A 103 -9.90 -18.22 9.49
C VAL A 103 -8.45 -17.75 9.61
N SER A 104 -7.54 -18.42 8.89
CA SER A 104 -6.13 -18.03 8.74
C SER A 104 -6.00 -16.93 7.68
N LEU A 105 -5.38 -15.82 8.06
CA LEU A 105 -5.00 -14.73 7.16
C LEU A 105 -3.52 -14.74 6.81
N ALA A 106 -2.76 -15.68 7.38
CA ALA A 106 -1.34 -15.81 7.12
C ALA A 106 -1.10 -16.15 5.64
N THR A 107 -0.15 -15.47 5.04
CA THR A 107 0.24 -15.67 3.65
C THR A 107 1.76 -15.58 3.51
N SER A 108 2.25 -15.86 2.34
CA SER A 108 3.65 -15.61 1.99
C SER A 108 3.76 -15.26 0.51
N PHE A 109 4.79 -14.53 0.16
CA PHE A 109 5.17 -14.31 -1.23
C PHE A 109 6.66 -14.62 -1.44
N GLY A 110 7.04 -14.79 -2.68
CA GLY A 110 8.44 -15.00 -3.07
C GLY A 110 8.65 -16.24 -3.92
N ASN A 111 9.79 -16.29 -4.58
CA ASN A 111 10.17 -17.38 -5.44
C ASN A 111 10.91 -18.48 -4.62
N THR A 112 12.23 -18.35 -4.53
CA THR A 112 13.08 -19.33 -3.83
C THR A 112 13.01 -19.15 -2.31
N VAL A 113 13.04 -17.90 -1.85
CA VAL A 113 12.93 -17.55 -0.43
C VAL A 113 11.56 -16.95 -0.17
N LYS A 114 10.75 -17.62 0.65
CA LYS A 114 9.42 -17.11 1.02
C LYS A 114 9.54 -16.04 2.10
N THR A 115 8.77 -14.97 1.93
CA THR A 115 8.57 -13.92 2.92
C THR A 115 7.22 -14.15 3.59
N PRO A 116 7.16 -14.68 4.82
CA PRO A 116 5.91 -14.93 5.53
C PRO A 116 5.32 -13.61 6.03
N CYS A 117 3.99 -13.50 5.99
CA CYS A 117 3.24 -12.32 6.44
C CYS A 117 2.03 -12.77 7.28
N ARG A 118 1.70 -12.04 8.36
CA ARG A 118 0.50 -12.33 9.15
C ARG A 118 -0.79 -12.03 8.41
N LEU A 119 -0.75 -11.06 7.50
CA LEU A 119 -1.91 -10.59 6.75
C LEU A 119 -1.55 -10.46 5.27
N PRO A 120 -2.49 -10.61 4.35
CA PRO A 120 -2.28 -10.39 2.92
C PRO A 120 -2.25 -8.88 2.59
N LEU A 121 -1.56 -8.10 3.41
CA LEU A 121 -1.50 -6.64 3.34
C LEU A 121 -0.06 -6.16 3.39
N MET A 122 0.23 -5.07 2.66
CA MET A 122 1.51 -4.37 2.70
C MET A 122 1.33 -2.87 2.51
N THR A 123 2.34 -2.07 2.83
CA THR A 123 2.29 -0.64 2.54
C THR A 123 2.75 -0.33 1.12
N GLY A 124 2.22 0.76 0.54
CA GLY A 124 2.88 1.42 -0.58
C GLY A 124 4.18 2.10 -0.15
N ALA A 125 5.03 2.41 -1.13
CA ALA A 125 6.31 3.04 -0.88
C ALA A 125 6.19 4.43 -0.22
N LEU A 126 6.89 4.63 0.87
CA LEU A 126 7.01 5.88 1.62
C LEU A 126 8.44 6.42 1.45
N GLY A 127 8.62 7.33 0.48
CA GLY A 127 9.94 7.75 0.01
C GLY A 127 10.48 9.02 0.67
N SER A 128 11.00 9.92 -0.17
CA SER A 128 11.72 11.13 0.21
C SER A 128 10.84 12.30 0.68
N THR A 129 9.53 12.11 0.83
CA THR A 129 8.64 13.18 1.28
C THR A 129 8.85 13.50 2.75
N PHE A 130 8.66 14.79 3.11
CA PHE A 130 8.69 15.24 4.50
C PHE A 130 7.75 14.43 5.41
N ILE A 131 6.55 14.12 4.93
CA ILE A 131 5.56 13.33 5.68
C ILE A 131 6.07 11.91 5.95
N ALA A 132 6.69 11.26 4.97
CA ALA A 132 7.26 9.93 5.16
C ALA A 132 8.37 9.93 6.22
N ALA A 133 9.27 10.92 6.20
CA ALA A 133 10.32 11.06 7.21
C ALA A 133 9.76 11.37 8.60
N LYS A 134 8.82 12.31 8.68
CA LYS A 134 8.21 12.81 9.91
C LYS A 134 7.52 11.71 10.73
N TYR A 135 6.78 10.82 10.08
CA TYR A 135 5.96 9.80 10.75
C TYR A 135 6.53 8.38 10.60
N TRP A 136 7.76 8.24 10.12
CA TRP A 136 8.37 6.95 9.82
C TRP A 136 8.33 5.97 11.00
N ASN A 137 8.62 6.44 12.21
CA ASN A 137 8.64 5.59 13.39
C ASN A 137 7.28 4.92 13.64
N SER A 138 6.20 5.68 13.49
CA SER A 138 4.83 5.14 13.59
C SER A 138 4.56 4.08 12.53
N PHE A 139 4.95 4.34 11.28
CA PHE A 139 4.73 3.42 10.17
C PHE A 139 5.54 2.13 10.31
N ALA A 140 6.86 2.26 10.55
CA ALA A 140 7.76 1.13 10.61
C ALA A 140 7.45 0.21 11.80
N VAL A 141 7.28 0.79 12.99
CA VAL A 141 6.96 0.02 14.21
C VAL A 141 5.58 -0.64 14.07
N GLY A 142 4.56 0.10 13.60
CA GLY A 142 3.21 -0.43 13.43
C GLY A 142 3.16 -1.59 12.43
N CYS A 143 3.84 -1.48 11.29
CA CYS A 143 3.90 -2.57 10.30
C CYS A 143 4.68 -3.78 10.82
N ALA A 144 5.80 -3.58 11.52
CA ALA A 144 6.55 -4.67 12.13
C ALA A 144 5.72 -5.42 13.17
N LEU A 145 5.04 -4.70 14.07
CA LEU A 145 4.15 -5.29 15.07
C LEU A 145 2.94 -6.00 14.45
N ALA A 146 2.43 -5.51 13.33
CA ALA A 146 1.37 -6.16 12.57
C ALA A 146 1.85 -7.36 11.73
N GLY A 147 3.16 -7.54 11.56
CA GLY A 147 3.75 -8.61 10.75
C GLY A 147 3.47 -8.46 9.26
N ILE A 148 3.47 -7.23 8.74
CA ILE A 148 3.24 -6.90 7.33
C ILE A 148 4.45 -6.16 6.73
N PRO A 149 4.68 -6.30 5.41
CA PRO A 149 5.75 -5.58 4.73
C PRO A 149 5.54 -4.07 4.70
N ILE A 150 6.65 -3.32 4.82
CA ILE A 150 6.71 -1.87 4.59
C ILE A 150 7.76 -1.55 3.53
N VAL A 151 7.48 -0.56 2.69
CA VAL A 151 8.38 -0.14 1.61
C VAL A 151 8.95 1.25 1.88
N ILE A 152 10.28 1.35 2.01
CA ILE A 152 11.00 2.62 1.91
C ILE A 152 11.02 3.01 0.43
N GLY A 153 10.41 4.13 0.08
CA GLY A 153 10.38 4.61 -1.29
C GLY A 153 11.70 5.25 -1.74
N GLU A 154 11.75 5.59 -2.99
CA GLU A 154 12.92 6.11 -3.69
C GLU A 154 13.41 7.48 -3.20
N ASN A 155 14.65 7.82 -3.57
CA ASN A 155 15.33 9.12 -3.36
C ASN A 155 15.63 9.48 -1.89
N VAL A 156 15.51 8.58 -0.94
CA VAL A 156 15.75 8.90 0.48
C VAL A 156 17.18 9.40 0.69
N VAL A 157 18.16 8.74 0.11
CA VAL A 157 19.59 9.11 0.26
C VAL A 157 19.93 10.41 -0.45
N GLY A 158 19.44 10.57 -1.67
CA GLY A 158 19.78 11.75 -2.50
C GLY A 158 19.30 13.06 -1.91
N VAL A 159 18.20 13.06 -1.15
CA VAL A 159 17.62 14.26 -0.54
C VAL A 159 18.04 14.48 0.92
N ASP A 160 18.63 13.48 1.56
CA ASP A 160 19.08 13.59 2.96
C ASP A 160 20.38 14.39 3.04
N ARG A 161 20.34 15.55 3.74
CA ARG A 161 21.49 16.40 3.97
C ARG A 161 22.58 15.74 4.82
N ALA A 162 22.21 14.79 5.66
CA ALA A 162 23.14 14.07 6.53
C ALA A 162 23.86 12.92 5.80
N SER A 163 23.38 12.52 4.60
CA SER A 163 24.07 11.51 3.82
C SER A 163 25.35 12.06 3.18
N GLU A 164 26.38 11.23 3.11
CA GLU A 164 27.67 11.57 2.51
C GLU A 164 27.85 10.79 1.21
N LEU A 165 28.28 11.50 0.14
CA LEU A 165 28.66 10.92 -1.13
C LEU A 165 30.14 11.24 -1.43
N GLU A 166 30.86 10.25 -1.92
CA GLU A 166 32.22 10.37 -2.41
C GLU A 166 32.27 9.87 -3.87
N GLY A 167 32.75 10.69 -4.80
CA GLY A 167 32.72 10.36 -6.22
C GLY A 167 31.32 10.07 -6.79
N GLY A 168 30.27 10.62 -6.22
CA GLY A 168 28.87 10.37 -6.60
C GLY A 168 28.26 9.10 -6.03
N ARG A 169 29.00 8.31 -5.24
CA ARG A 169 28.57 7.08 -4.59
C ARG A 169 28.37 7.29 -3.08
N ILE A 170 27.44 6.57 -2.50
CA ILE A 170 27.14 6.67 -1.06
C ILE A 170 28.31 6.17 -0.23
N LYS A 171 28.67 6.99 0.76
CA LYS A 171 29.57 6.63 1.86
C LYS A 171 28.84 6.43 3.17
N SER A 172 27.83 7.25 3.42
CA SER A 172 27.00 7.21 4.64
C SER A 172 25.57 7.65 4.32
N ALA A 173 24.56 6.96 4.86
CA ALA A 173 23.14 7.22 4.65
C ALA A 173 22.33 7.09 5.95
N PRO A 174 22.52 7.99 6.94
CA PRO A 174 21.95 7.86 8.28
C PRO A 174 20.42 7.73 8.31
N GLU A 175 19.71 8.50 7.49
CA GLU A 175 18.25 8.45 7.44
C GLU A 175 17.74 7.11 6.86
N LEU A 176 18.36 6.59 5.81
CA LEU A 176 18.02 5.27 5.26
C LEU A 176 18.26 4.17 6.29
N GLU A 177 19.42 4.21 6.95
CA GLU A 177 19.77 3.25 8.01
C GLU A 177 18.79 3.34 9.19
N ARG A 178 18.46 4.54 9.65
CA ARG A 178 17.48 4.76 10.72
C ARG A 178 16.14 4.14 10.35
N ARG A 179 15.70 4.33 9.11
CA ARG A 179 14.42 3.75 8.63
C ARG A 179 14.42 2.24 8.67
N ILE A 180 15.48 1.61 8.19
CA ILE A 180 15.63 0.15 8.20
C ILE A 180 15.66 -0.38 9.64
N GLN A 181 16.51 0.19 10.49
CA GLN A 181 16.68 -0.25 11.87
C GLN A 181 15.41 -0.10 12.70
N THR A 182 14.61 0.94 12.47
CA THR A 182 13.34 1.14 13.17
C THR A 182 12.38 -0.03 12.94
N TYR A 183 12.29 -0.54 11.71
CA TYR A 183 11.47 -1.72 11.42
C TYR A 183 12.08 -2.99 12.01
N LEU A 184 13.37 -3.21 11.76
CA LEU A 184 14.08 -4.44 12.17
C LEU A 184 14.07 -4.65 13.68
N ARG A 185 14.00 -3.58 14.47
CA ARG A 185 13.93 -3.66 15.94
C ARG A 185 12.70 -4.44 16.44
N TYR A 186 11.58 -4.35 15.75
CA TYR A 186 10.31 -5.00 16.15
C TYR A 186 9.91 -6.15 15.21
N HIS A 187 10.74 -6.47 14.22
CA HIS A 187 10.51 -7.56 13.29
C HIS A 187 10.73 -8.90 13.96
N ASP A 188 9.72 -9.75 13.94
CA ASP A 188 9.68 -11.05 14.60
C ASP A 188 9.63 -12.24 13.61
N GLY A 189 10.12 -12.03 12.39
CA GLY A 189 10.12 -13.03 11.33
C GLY A 189 8.92 -12.95 10.37
N MET A 190 7.92 -12.09 10.68
CA MET A 190 6.75 -11.90 9.83
C MET A 190 6.77 -10.51 9.18
N GLY A 191 6.46 -10.44 7.89
CA GLY A 191 6.62 -9.23 7.09
C GLY A 191 8.06 -9.04 6.60
N ALA A 192 8.35 -7.89 6.01
CA ALA A 192 9.68 -7.51 5.55
C ALA A 192 9.80 -5.99 5.43
N ILE A 193 11.04 -5.49 5.48
CA ILE A 193 11.33 -4.13 5.01
C ILE A 193 11.88 -4.19 3.59
N LEU A 194 11.22 -3.47 2.68
CA LEU A 194 11.63 -3.33 1.30
C LEU A 194 12.28 -1.97 1.09
N VAL A 195 13.31 -1.90 0.25
CA VAL A 195 13.90 -0.63 -0.18
C VAL A 195 13.73 -0.49 -1.69
N GLN A 196 12.95 0.53 -2.08
CA GLN A 196 12.64 0.80 -3.48
C GLN A 196 13.74 1.66 -4.11
N LEU A 197 14.19 1.27 -5.28
CA LEU A 197 15.24 1.93 -6.04
C LEU A 197 14.71 2.46 -7.36
N ASN A 198 15.00 3.72 -7.65
CA ASN A 198 14.79 4.32 -8.96
C ASN A 198 16.13 4.59 -9.67
N VAL A 199 16.09 5.32 -10.80
CA VAL A 199 17.28 5.68 -11.60
C VAL A 199 18.31 6.49 -10.78
N GLU A 200 17.84 7.40 -9.92
CA GLU A 200 18.75 8.23 -9.10
C GLU A 200 19.43 7.41 -7.99
N ASP A 201 18.69 6.50 -7.37
CA ASP A 201 19.22 5.62 -6.34
C ASP A 201 20.27 4.64 -6.94
N ALA A 202 20.02 4.11 -8.14
CA ALA A 202 20.99 3.29 -8.86
C ALA A 202 22.28 4.07 -9.20
N ARG A 203 22.16 5.32 -9.64
CA ARG A 203 23.32 6.19 -9.91
C ARG A 203 24.17 6.44 -8.66
N ASN A 204 23.55 6.59 -7.51
CA ASN A 204 24.21 6.85 -6.24
C ASN A 204 24.78 5.59 -5.58
N GLY A 205 24.53 4.39 -6.11
CA GLY A 205 25.02 3.14 -5.56
C GLY A 205 24.31 2.69 -4.29
N VAL A 206 22.97 2.95 -4.22
CA VAL A 206 22.17 2.56 -3.04
C VAL A 206 22.16 1.04 -2.88
N ALA A 207 22.06 0.28 -3.96
CA ALA A 207 22.04 -1.18 -3.90
C ALA A 207 23.34 -1.75 -3.30
N GLU A 208 24.50 -1.27 -3.76
CA GLU A 208 25.80 -1.72 -3.28
C GLU A 208 25.99 -1.41 -1.78
N TYR A 209 25.60 -0.21 -1.37
CA TYR A 209 25.64 0.18 0.04
C TYR A 209 24.75 -0.70 0.93
N LEU A 210 23.55 -1.02 0.44
CA LEU A 210 22.62 -1.88 1.16
C LEU A 210 23.09 -3.33 1.21
N ALA A 211 23.71 -3.84 0.14
CA ALA A 211 24.26 -5.18 0.09
C ALA A 211 25.36 -5.37 1.15
N GLU A 212 26.28 -4.41 1.26
CA GLU A 212 27.35 -4.43 2.25
C GLU A 212 26.83 -4.41 3.69
N LYS A 213 25.80 -3.57 3.98
CA LYS A 213 25.33 -3.37 5.36
C LYS A 213 24.23 -4.33 5.81
N TYR A 214 23.36 -4.73 4.92
CA TYR A 214 22.13 -5.45 5.27
C TYR A 214 21.97 -6.80 4.57
N GLY A 215 22.48 -6.95 3.35
CA GLY A 215 22.32 -8.17 2.57
C GLY A 215 20.86 -8.65 2.52
N ASP A 216 20.64 -9.92 2.80
CA ASP A 216 19.30 -10.55 2.78
C ASP A 216 18.38 -10.19 3.96
N ARG A 217 18.79 -9.32 4.86
CA ARG A 217 17.89 -8.81 5.92
C ARG A 217 16.80 -7.89 5.38
N ILE A 218 16.98 -7.39 4.16
CA ILE A 218 16.05 -6.51 3.46
C ILE A 218 15.65 -7.12 2.12
N VAL A 219 14.63 -6.53 1.50
CA VAL A 219 14.18 -6.87 0.14
C VAL A 219 14.41 -5.65 -0.76
N ILE A 220 14.94 -5.85 -1.96
CA ILE A 220 15.04 -4.77 -2.95
C ILE A 220 13.76 -4.70 -3.78
N GLU A 221 13.23 -3.50 -4.00
CA GLU A 221 12.13 -3.26 -4.92
C GLU A 221 12.57 -2.35 -6.07
N LEU A 222 12.50 -2.85 -7.29
CA LEU A 222 12.72 -2.03 -8.50
C LEU A 222 11.49 -1.15 -8.77
N LYS A 223 11.72 0.11 -9.09
CA LYS A 223 10.65 1.08 -9.37
C LYS A 223 10.53 1.38 -10.86
N TRP A 224 9.43 0.91 -11.48
CA TRP A 224 9.06 1.31 -12.83
C TRP A 224 8.05 2.45 -12.86
N GLY A 225 7.09 2.49 -11.92
CA GLY A 225 6.07 3.51 -11.90
C GLY A 225 5.14 3.42 -10.71
N GLN A 226 4.07 4.21 -10.77
CA GLN A 226 2.96 4.20 -9.81
C GLN A 226 1.66 4.63 -10.50
N GLY A 227 0.51 4.46 -9.83
CA GLY A 227 -0.81 4.65 -10.43
C GLY A 227 -1.08 6.03 -11.03
N ALA A 228 -0.55 7.09 -10.44
CA ALA A 228 -0.90 8.46 -10.80
C ALA A 228 0.20 9.23 -11.52
N LYS A 229 1.32 8.64 -11.85
CA LYS A 229 2.38 9.32 -12.64
C LYS A 229 3.45 8.40 -13.18
N ASN A 230 4.08 8.83 -14.28
CA ASN A 230 5.25 8.20 -14.86
C ASN A 230 6.20 9.26 -15.47
N ILE A 231 6.58 10.26 -14.71
CA ILE A 231 7.45 11.38 -15.15
C ILE A 231 8.71 11.53 -14.29
N GLY A 232 9.26 10.44 -13.75
CA GLY A 232 10.46 10.45 -12.93
C GLY A 232 10.31 11.14 -11.56
N GLY A 233 9.31 11.96 -11.35
CA GLY A 233 9.04 12.69 -10.12
C GLY A 233 9.53 14.13 -10.12
N GLU A 234 8.61 15.04 -9.81
CA GLU A 234 8.83 16.45 -9.60
C GLU A 234 8.51 16.81 -8.15
N ILE A 235 9.36 17.62 -7.53
CA ILE A 235 9.17 18.09 -6.16
C ILE A 235 9.48 19.57 -6.08
N GLU A 236 8.55 20.35 -5.54
CA GLU A 236 8.77 21.75 -5.25
C GLU A 236 9.79 21.94 -4.12
N VAL A 237 10.70 22.86 -4.30
CA VAL A 237 11.77 23.24 -3.37
C VAL A 237 11.70 24.74 -3.13
N THR A 238 11.35 25.15 -1.92
CA THR A 238 11.16 26.56 -1.53
C THR A 238 12.40 27.21 -0.91
N SER A 239 13.54 26.54 -0.91
CA SER A 239 14.80 27.00 -0.35
C SER A 239 15.92 27.01 -1.40
N LEU A 240 16.56 28.13 -1.61
CA LEU A 240 17.72 28.27 -2.50
C LEU A 240 18.88 27.36 -2.07
N ASP A 241 19.18 27.31 -0.78
CA ASP A 241 20.27 26.46 -0.26
C ASP A 241 19.98 24.98 -0.51
N TYR A 242 18.71 24.58 -0.38
CA TYR A 242 18.33 23.21 -0.66
C TYR A 242 18.32 22.90 -2.16
N ALA A 243 17.93 23.83 -3.00
CA ALA A 243 18.02 23.72 -4.45
C ALA A 243 19.48 23.54 -4.91
N LEU A 244 20.41 24.34 -4.38
CA LEU A 244 21.85 24.22 -4.61
C LEU A 244 22.41 22.88 -4.14
N PHE A 245 21.99 22.42 -2.96
CA PHE A 245 22.35 21.10 -2.42
C PHE A 245 21.90 19.98 -3.36
N LEU A 246 20.65 19.99 -3.81
CA LEU A 246 20.11 18.97 -4.71
C LEU A 246 20.82 18.98 -6.08
N LYS A 247 21.12 20.17 -6.62
CA LYS A 247 21.92 20.27 -7.85
C LYS A 247 23.31 19.66 -7.67
N LYS A 248 23.98 19.94 -6.54
CA LYS A 248 25.29 19.34 -6.20
C LYS A 248 25.21 17.82 -6.09
N ARG A 249 24.05 17.25 -5.70
CA ARG A 249 23.76 15.81 -5.67
C ARG A 249 23.51 15.21 -7.06
N GLY A 250 23.49 16.03 -8.11
CA GLY A 250 23.30 15.61 -9.49
C GLY A 250 21.84 15.55 -9.96
N TYR A 251 20.89 16.05 -9.14
CA TYR A 251 19.51 16.24 -9.60
C TYR A 251 19.40 17.39 -10.59
N LEU A 252 18.41 17.32 -11.46
CA LEU A 252 18.01 18.43 -12.30
C LEU A 252 17.12 19.36 -11.48
N VAL A 253 17.50 20.64 -11.42
CA VAL A 253 16.77 21.66 -10.66
C VAL A 253 16.46 22.84 -11.59
N ASP A 254 15.18 23.22 -11.69
CA ASP A 254 14.70 24.29 -12.54
C ASP A 254 13.88 25.34 -11.73
N PRO A 255 14.09 26.65 -11.92
CA PRO A 255 15.21 27.24 -12.67
C PRO A 255 16.56 26.84 -12.05
N ASP A 256 17.62 26.83 -12.88
CA ASP A 256 18.95 26.46 -12.38
C ASP A 256 19.43 27.45 -11.29
N PRO A 257 19.60 26.97 -10.04
CA PRO A 257 19.93 27.86 -8.90
C PRO A 257 21.34 28.49 -9.00
N GLU A 258 22.20 28.03 -9.93
CA GLU A 258 23.51 28.59 -10.19
C GLU A 258 23.54 29.50 -11.42
N ALA A 259 22.44 29.55 -12.19
CA ALA A 259 22.38 30.42 -13.36
C ALA A 259 22.48 31.92 -12.99
N PRO A 260 23.10 32.75 -13.82
CA PRO A 260 23.20 34.19 -13.58
C PRO A 260 21.82 34.82 -13.33
N GLY A 261 21.69 35.63 -12.29
CA GLY A 261 20.47 36.35 -11.94
C GLY A 261 19.41 35.56 -11.22
N VAL A 262 19.46 34.22 -11.17
CA VAL A 262 18.43 33.40 -10.47
C VAL A 262 18.47 33.61 -8.96
N ARG A 263 19.66 33.79 -8.38
CA ARG A 263 19.79 34.06 -6.93
C ARG A 263 19.18 35.42 -6.55
N GLU A 264 19.39 36.44 -7.34
CA GLU A 264 18.80 37.78 -7.18
C GLU A 264 17.29 37.73 -7.40
N ALA A 265 16.83 37.01 -8.42
CA ALA A 265 15.42 36.81 -8.69
C ALA A 265 14.71 36.08 -7.52
N PHE A 266 15.37 35.09 -6.91
CA PHE A 266 14.83 34.42 -5.73
C PHE A 266 14.79 35.34 -4.50
N LYS A 267 15.85 36.14 -4.25
CA LYS A 267 15.88 37.11 -3.16
C LYS A 267 14.84 38.23 -3.31
N SER A 268 14.58 38.66 -4.54
CA SER A 268 13.55 39.69 -4.83
C SER A 268 12.13 39.13 -4.88
N GLY A 269 11.95 37.80 -4.81
CA GLY A 269 10.66 37.14 -4.92
C GLY A 269 10.14 37.04 -6.36
N ALA A 270 10.96 37.29 -7.37
CA ALA A 270 10.60 37.04 -8.78
C ALA A 270 10.61 35.52 -9.12
N VAL A 271 11.47 34.77 -8.45
CA VAL A 271 11.44 33.29 -8.38
C VAL A 271 11.02 32.90 -6.97
N HIS A 272 9.92 32.16 -6.84
CA HIS A 272 9.37 31.77 -5.53
C HIS A 272 9.78 30.38 -5.08
N SER A 273 10.05 29.47 -6.03
CA SER A 273 10.44 28.09 -5.78
C SER A 273 11.24 27.52 -6.95
N PHE A 274 11.79 26.36 -6.72
CA PHE A 274 12.49 25.53 -7.71
C PHE A 274 11.76 24.22 -7.85
N ALA A 275 11.87 23.56 -8.99
CA ALA A 275 11.42 22.20 -9.20
C ALA A 275 12.63 21.25 -9.27
N ARG A 276 12.63 20.19 -8.45
CA ARG A 276 13.59 19.10 -8.59
C ARG A 276 12.97 18.00 -9.43
N HIS A 277 13.66 17.59 -10.48
CA HIS A 277 13.24 16.51 -11.37
C HIS A 277 14.14 15.28 -11.18
N SER A 278 13.53 14.10 -11.24
CA SER A 278 14.23 12.82 -11.37
C SER A 278 14.20 12.35 -12.82
N ARG A 279 15.25 11.64 -13.25
CA ARG A 279 15.34 11.10 -14.60
C ARG A 279 14.34 9.98 -14.83
N LEU A 280 13.96 9.80 -16.10
CA LEU A 280 13.20 8.64 -16.56
C LEU A 280 14.14 7.44 -16.75
N GLY A 281 13.60 6.23 -16.55
CA GLY A 281 14.27 5.00 -16.93
C GLY A 281 13.95 4.58 -18.36
N TYR A 282 14.76 3.70 -18.93
CA TYR A 282 14.55 3.07 -20.25
C TYR A 282 14.35 4.05 -21.42
N THR A 283 14.97 5.22 -21.37
CA THR A 283 14.82 6.26 -22.42
C THR A 283 15.64 6.00 -23.67
N ALA A 284 16.60 5.10 -23.62
CA ALA A 284 17.42 4.68 -24.76
C ALA A 284 16.92 3.43 -25.48
N GLN A 285 15.94 2.74 -24.89
CA GLN A 285 15.37 1.49 -25.41
C GLN A 285 14.14 1.81 -26.26
N ASN A 286 14.06 1.16 -27.43
CA ASN A 286 12.98 1.36 -28.39
C ASN A 286 12.23 0.06 -28.73
N SER A 287 12.58 -1.07 -28.09
CA SER A 287 11.91 -2.35 -28.28
C SER A 287 11.81 -3.13 -26.97
N TYR A 288 10.89 -4.10 -26.93
CA TYR A 288 10.76 -5.03 -25.82
C TYR A 288 12.06 -5.80 -25.55
N GLU A 289 12.75 -6.25 -26.59
CA GLU A 289 13.98 -7.04 -26.47
C GLU A 289 15.07 -6.23 -25.76
N GLN A 290 15.22 -4.96 -26.11
CA GLN A 290 16.19 -4.05 -25.45
C GLN A 290 15.84 -3.82 -23.98
N VAL A 291 14.58 -3.57 -23.68
CA VAL A 291 14.12 -3.43 -22.28
C VAL A 291 14.33 -4.74 -21.50
N ARG A 292 14.02 -5.88 -22.13
CA ARG A 292 14.20 -7.21 -21.53
C ARG A 292 15.66 -7.46 -21.19
N GLU A 293 16.57 -7.21 -22.11
CA GLU A 293 18.01 -7.40 -21.90
C GLU A 293 18.52 -6.53 -20.74
N GLU A 294 18.19 -5.24 -20.73
CA GLU A 294 18.60 -4.34 -19.64
C GLU A 294 18.00 -4.73 -18.30
N PHE A 295 16.73 -5.13 -18.29
CA PHE A 295 16.07 -5.60 -17.06
C PHE A 295 16.71 -6.87 -16.51
N MET A 296 17.00 -7.85 -17.36
CA MET A 296 17.69 -9.07 -16.97
C MET A 296 19.07 -8.80 -16.41
N ASN A 297 19.82 -7.88 -17.04
CA ASN A 297 21.13 -7.46 -16.57
C ASN A 297 21.04 -6.77 -15.20
N SER A 298 20.04 -5.92 -15.00
CA SER A 298 19.81 -5.23 -13.73
C SER A 298 19.45 -6.22 -12.61
N VAL A 299 18.58 -7.18 -12.86
CA VAL A 299 18.24 -8.23 -11.87
C VAL A 299 19.45 -9.12 -11.61
N GLY A 300 20.20 -9.52 -12.66
CA GLY A 300 21.44 -10.30 -12.53
C GLY A 300 22.47 -9.57 -11.69
N TYR A 301 22.63 -8.27 -11.88
CA TYR A 301 23.52 -7.43 -11.08
C TYR A 301 23.13 -7.44 -9.59
N LEU A 302 21.85 -7.22 -9.26
CA LEU A 302 21.38 -7.26 -7.89
C LEU A 302 21.55 -8.64 -7.24
N ARG A 303 21.32 -9.71 -7.99
CA ARG A 303 21.61 -11.09 -7.53
C ARG A 303 23.12 -11.27 -7.27
N GLY A 304 23.98 -10.72 -8.13
CA GLY A 304 25.43 -10.71 -7.97
C GLY A 304 25.91 -9.96 -6.72
N LEU A 305 25.18 -8.95 -6.27
CA LEU A 305 25.42 -8.27 -5.00
C LEU A 305 24.97 -9.08 -3.78
N GLY A 306 24.29 -10.22 -3.96
CA GLY A 306 23.87 -11.12 -2.88
C GLY A 306 22.41 -11.00 -2.46
N PHE A 307 21.58 -10.18 -3.14
CA PHE A 307 20.16 -10.11 -2.80
C PHE A 307 19.41 -11.35 -3.30
N SER A 308 18.90 -12.14 -2.38
CA SER A 308 18.06 -13.31 -2.70
C SER A 308 16.60 -12.94 -2.98
N ARG A 309 16.13 -11.78 -2.50
CA ARG A 309 14.74 -11.31 -2.64
C ARG A 309 14.69 -9.97 -3.37
N ILE A 310 14.04 -9.99 -4.55
CA ILE A 310 13.89 -8.81 -5.41
C ILE A 310 12.44 -8.74 -5.88
N THR A 311 11.84 -7.57 -5.76
CA THR A 311 10.47 -7.29 -6.19
C THR A 311 10.44 -6.18 -7.24
N LEU A 312 9.30 -6.02 -7.91
CA LEU A 312 9.07 -4.94 -8.89
C LEU A 312 7.77 -4.23 -8.56
N LYS A 313 7.78 -2.90 -8.60
CA LYS A 313 6.56 -2.10 -8.62
C LYS A 313 6.39 -1.42 -9.97
N THR A 314 5.24 -1.67 -10.62
CA THR A 314 4.82 -0.99 -11.86
C THR A 314 3.65 -0.05 -11.62
N GLY A 315 3.38 0.82 -12.59
CA GLY A 315 2.26 1.78 -12.58
C GLY A 315 1.08 1.31 -13.42
N ALA A 316 0.14 2.23 -13.63
CA ALA A 316 -1.09 2.02 -14.39
C ALA A 316 -0.85 2.18 -15.91
N TYR A 317 0.17 1.53 -16.44
CA TYR A 317 0.49 1.55 -17.87
C TYR A 317 -0.60 0.85 -18.70
N GLY A 318 -0.58 1.09 -20.03
CA GLY A 318 -1.38 0.33 -20.96
C GLY A 318 -1.02 -1.17 -20.98
N MET A 319 -1.78 -1.92 -21.74
CA MET A 319 -1.71 -3.41 -21.74
C MET A 319 -0.33 -3.95 -22.12
N GLU A 320 0.40 -3.27 -23.00
CA GLU A 320 1.78 -3.65 -23.35
C GLU A 320 2.72 -3.56 -22.15
N GLY A 321 2.70 -2.44 -21.42
CA GLY A 321 3.53 -2.26 -20.22
C GLY A 321 3.16 -3.23 -19.10
N LEU A 322 1.87 -3.55 -18.94
CA LEU A 322 1.40 -4.57 -18.00
C LEU A 322 1.92 -5.96 -18.37
N ALA A 323 1.76 -6.35 -19.64
CA ALA A 323 2.25 -7.64 -20.13
C ALA A 323 3.77 -7.78 -19.97
N MET A 324 4.51 -6.73 -20.30
CA MET A 324 5.95 -6.65 -20.13
C MET A 324 6.35 -6.85 -18.65
N ALA A 325 5.71 -6.13 -17.72
CA ALA A 325 6.01 -6.27 -16.29
C ALA A 325 5.76 -7.70 -15.78
N ILE A 326 4.62 -8.31 -16.13
CA ILE A 326 4.29 -9.67 -15.73
C ILE A 326 5.28 -10.68 -16.32
N ARG A 327 5.59 -10.54 -17.61
CA ARG A 327 6.52 -11.42 -18.31
C ARG A 327 7.92 -11.36 -17.70
N LEU A 328 8.48 -10.16 -17.56
CA LEU A 328 9.85 -9.98 -17.09
C LEU A 328 10.01 -10.36 -15.61
N ALA A 329 9.05 -10.00 -14.76
CA ALA A 329 9.06 -10.40 -13.35
C ALA A 329 8.99 -11.93 -13.18
N SER A 330 8.19 -12.60 -14.02
CA SER A 330 8.07 -14.05 -14.01
C SER A 330 9.33 -14.75 -14.51
N GLU A 331 9.88 -14.30 -15.63
CA GLU A 331 11.05 -14.87 -16.29
C GLU A 331 12.32 -14.71 -15.47
N THR A 332 12.54 -13.54 -14.84
CA THR A 332 13.70 -13.26 -14.00
C THR A 332 13.59 -13.81 -12.58
N GLY A 333 12.48 -14.48 -12.26
CA GLY A 333 12.30 -15.11 -10.96
C GLY A 333 12.14 -14.11 -9.81
N LEU A 334 11.52 -12.95 -10.05
CA LEU A 334 11.22 -12.00 -8.97
C LEU A 334 10.24 -12.60 -7.96
N ASP A 335 10.25 -12.02 -6.78
CA ASP A 335 9.52 -12.51 -5.61
C ASP A 335 8.10 -11.96 -5.53
N LEU A 336 7.89 -10.71 -5.97
CA LEU A 336 6.58 -10.06 -5.99
C LEU A 336 6.54 -8.99 -7.09
N LEU A 337 5.40 -8.91 -7.80
CA LEU A 337 5.08 -7.82 -8.70
C LEU A 337 3.91 -7.01 -8.14
N THR A 338 4.15 -5.76 -7.75
CA THR A 338 3.09 -4.84 -7.32
C THR A 338 2.59 -4.01 -8.51
N MET A 339 1.30 -4.12 -8.83
CA MET A 339 0.63 -3.36 -9.88
C MET A 339 -0.25 -2.28 -9.28
N ASP A 340 0.13 -1.02 -9.52
CA ASP A 340 -0.52 0.16 -8.93
C ASP A 340 -1.43 0.80 -9.99
N GLY A 341 -2.74 0.51 -9.92
CA GLY A 341 -3.74 1.01 -10.85
C GLY A 341 -4.01 2.51 -10.70
N SER A 342 -4.63 3.10 -11.72
CA SER A 342 -5.11 4.48 -11.67
C SER A 342 -6.20 4.62 -10.62
N GLY A 343 -5.88 5.28 -9.57
CA GLY A 343 -6.58 5.33 -8.30
C GLY A 343 -5.62 5.34 -7.15
N GLY A 344 -4.45 4.75 -7.34
CA GLY A 344 -3.27 5.02 -6.53
C GLY A 344 -2.70 6.38 -6.93
N GLY A 345 -2.83 7.38 -6.07
CA GLY A 345 -2.27 8.70 -6.31
C GLY A 345 -1.38 9.15 -5.19
N THR A 346 -0.46 10.06 -5.47
CA THR A 346 0.31 10.75 -4.46
C THR A 346 -0.02 12.24 -4.51
N GLY A 347 0.07 12.94 -3.36
CA GLY A 347 -0.06 14.39 -3.31
C GLY A 347 1.01 15.16 -4.10
N MET A 348 1.97 14.43 -4.67
CA MET A 348 3.07 14.96 -5.49
C MET A 348 2.91 14.68 -6.98
N SER A 349 1.81 14.09 -7.40
CA SER A 349 1.51 13.86 -8.81
C SER A 349 0.80 15.07 -9.41
N PRO A 350 1.10 15.45 -10.66
CA PRO A 350 0.35 16.49 -11.37
C PRO A 350 -1.14 16.13 -11.46
N TRP A 351 -2.01 17.13 -11.37
CA TRP A 351 -3.46 16.95 -11.39
C TRP A 351 -3.96 16.22 -12.64
N ASN A 352 -3.44 16.61 -13.82
CA ASN A 352 -3.76 15.99 -15.11
C ASN A 352 -3.43 14.49 -15.12
N MET A 353 -2.32 14.08 -14.52
CA MET A 353 -1.98 12.67 -14.42
C MET A 353 -2.83 11.94 -13.38
N MET A 354 -3.22 12.60 -12.31
CA MET A 354 -4.11 12.00 -11.33
C MET A 354 -5.53 11.78 -11.84
N GLU A 355 -5.98 12.60 -12.79
CA GLU A 355 -7.34 12.55 -13.35
C GLU A 355 -7.43 11.72 -14.64
N HIS A 356 -6.41 11.81 -15.51
CA HIS A 356 -6.50 11.30 -16.88
C HIS A 356 -5.44 10.26 -17.22
N TRP A 357 -4.49 9.98 -16.35
CA TRP A 357 -3.41 9.05 -16.62
C TRP A 357 -3.72 7.63 -16.13
N GLY A 358 -3.46 6.66 -17.01
CA GLY A 358 -3.35 5.25 -16.67
C GLY A 358 -4.68 4.49 -16.63
N VAL A 359 -4.55 3.19 -16.51
CA VAL A 359 -5.67 2.25 -16.49
C VAL A 359 -6.29 2.18 -15.09
N PRO A 360 -7.63 2.31 -14.95
CA PRO A 360 -8.33 2.13 -13.69
C PRO A 360 -7.99 0.79 -13.00
N SER A 361 -7.86 0.82 -11.68
CA SER A 361 -7.36 -0.33 -10.91
C SER A 361 -8.05 -1.64 -11.22
N ILE A 362 -9.38 -1.69 -11.25
CA ILE A 362 -10.13 -2.94 -11.49
C ILE A 362 -9.84 -3.52 -12.89
N LEU A 363 -9.75 -2.66 -13.91
CA LEU A 363 -9.47 -3.07 -15.30
C LEU A 363 -8.03 -3.58 -15.43
N LEU A 364 -7.07 -2.86 -14.84
CA LEU A 364 -5.67 -3.27 -14.80
C LEU A 364 -5.51 -4.65 -14.12
N HIS A 365 -6.18 -4.82 -12.98
CA HIS A 365 -6.10 -6.04 -12.18
C HIS A 365 -6.79 -7.23 -12.85
N ALA A 366 -7.92 -7.02 -13.52
CA ALA A 366 -8.57 -8.07 -14.31
C ALA A 366 -7.68 -8.55 -15.48
N LYS A 367 -7.05 -7.61 -16.20
CA LYS A 367 -6.10 -7.94 -17.26
C LYS A 367 -4.82 -8.58 -16.74
N ALA A 368 -4.36 -8.19 -15.56
CA ALA A 368 -3.22 -8.84 -14.92
C ALA A 368 -3.49 -10.33 -14.65
N HIS A 369 -4.68 -10.67 -14.15
CA HIS A 369 -5.09 -12.07 -13.98
C HIS A 369 -5.15 -12.81 -15.32
N GLU A 370 -5.72 -12.20 -16.36
CA GLU A 370 -5.79 -12.80 -17.71
C GLU A 370 -4.40 -13.12 -18.24
N TYR A 371 -3.46 -12.16 -18.19
CA TYR A 371 -2.09 -12.36 -18.71
C TYR A 371 -1.29 -13.37 -17.87
N ALA A 372 -1.48 -13.36 -16.55
CA ALA A 372 -0.91 -14.37 -15.67
C ALA A 372 -1.40 -15.78 -16.04
N SER A 373 -2.71 -15.91 -16.30
CA SER A 373 -3.33 -17.17 -16.70
C SER A 373 -2.80 -17.66 -18.06
N LEU A 374 -2.50 -16.76 -19.00
CA LEU A 374 -1.86 -17.13 -20.29
C LEU A 374 -0.46 -17.71 -20.08
N LEU A 375 0.33 -17.17 -19.15
CA LEU A 375 1.65 -17.75 -18.81
C LEU A 375 1.49 -19.11 -18.13
N ALA A 376 0.61 -19.21 -17.14
CA ALA A 376 0.36 -20.44 -16.41
C ALA A 376 -0.13 -21.57 -17.34
N ALA A 377 -1.03 -21.27 -18.29
CA ALA A 377 -1.53 -22.23 -19.28
C ALA A 377 -0.42 -22.78 -20.20
N ARG A 378 0.71 -22.05 -20.33
CA ARG A 378 1.90 -22.51 -21.06
C ARG A 378 2.90 -23.25 -20.17
N GLY A 379 2.55 -23.57 -18.92
CA GLY A 379 3.43 -24.20 -17.96
C GLY A 379 4.57 -23.29 -17.47
N GLN A 380 4.47 -21.98 -17.71
CA GLN A 380 5.48 -21.02 -17.26
C GLN A 380 5.20 -20.61 -15.82
N ARG A 381 6.27 -20.33 -15.06
CA ARG A 381 6.13 -19.73 -13.74
C ARG A 381 5.45 -18.36 -13.86
N VAL A 382 4.55 -18.08 -12.95
CA VAL A 382 3.97 -16.75 -12.74
C VAL A 382 4.50 -16.17 -11.44
N VAL A 383 4.93 -14.91 -11.47
CA VAL A 383 5.37 -14.18 -10.26
C VAL A 383 4.19 -14.00 -9.30
N ASP A 384 4.43 -14.09 -7.99
CA ASP A 384 3.44 -13.69 -6.99
C ASP A 384 3.10 -12.20 -7.16
N MET A 385 1.83 -11.83 -7.02
CA MET A 385 1.34 -10.49 -7.33
C MET A 385 0.81 -9.76 -6.11
N SER A 386 0.90 -8.42 -6.16
CA SER A 386 0.26 -7.51 -5.23
C SER A 386 -0.54 -6.48 -6.01
N PHE A 387 -1.80 -6.26 -5.61
CA PHE A 387 -2.65 -5.23 -6.20
C PHE A 387 -2.64 -3.96 -5.35
N ALA A 388 -2.46 -2.81 -6.01
CA ALA A 388 -2.47 -1.48 -5.41
C ALA A 388 -3.37 -0.54 -6.23
N GLY A 389 -3.86 0.54 -5.63
CA GLY A 389 -4.67 1.53 -6.34
C GLY A 389 -6.06 1.74 -5.70
N GLY A 390 -6.10 2.17 -4.42
CA GLY A 390 -7.32 2.63 -3.78
C GLY A 390 -7.92 1.69 -2.73
N PHE A 391 -7.13 0.81 -2.11
CA PHE A 391 -7.61 -0.11 -1.08
C PHE A 391 -7.54 0.48 0.32
N ALA A 392 -8.62 0.30 1.10
CA ALA A 392 -8.73 0.72 2.50
C ALA A 392 -9.74 -0.09 3.33
N ARG A 393 -10.56 -0.95 2.69
CA ARG A 393 -11.62 -1.73 3.32
C ARG A 393 -11.43 -3.21 3.08
N GLU A 394 -11.81 -4.03 4.06
CA GLU A 394 -11.78 -5.51 3.97
C GLU A 394 -12.58 -6.04 2.79
N THR A 395 -13.71 -5.39 2.45
CA THR A 395 -14.53 -5.79 1.30
C THR A 395 -13.80 -5.65 -0.03
N SER A 396 -13.09 -4.54 -0.25
CA SER A 396 -12.29 -4.34 -1.46
C SER A 396 -11.04 -5.23 -1.47
N ILE A 397 -10.45 -5.49 -0.29
CA ILE A 397 -9.32 -6.42 -0.11
C ILE A 397 -9.74 -7.83 -0.53
N PHE A 398 -10.86 -8.35 0.02
CA PHE A 398 -11.39 -9.67 -0.36
C PHE A 398 -11.62 -9.79 -1.87
N LYS A 399 -12.33 -8.80 -2.46
CA LYS A 399 -12.65 -8.80 -3.89
C LYS A 399 -11.39 -8.74 -4.77
N ALA A 400 -10.36 -8.02 -4.35
CA ALA A 400 -9.11 -7.94 -5.09
C ALA A 400 -8.30 -9.24 -4.99
N LEU A 401 -8.25 -9.88 -3.83
CA LEU A 401 -7.67 -11.22 -3.67
C LEU A 401 -8.41 -12.23 -4.56
N ALA A 402 -9.74 -12.22 -4.53
CA ALA A 402 -10.56 -13.11 -5.36
C ALA A 402 -10.37 -12.83 -6.86
N LEU A 403 -10.42 -11.58 -7.31
CA LEU A 403 -10.23 -11.19 -8.71
C LEU A 403 -8.89 -11.67 -9.27
N GLY A 404 -7.83 -11.61 -8.45
CA GLY A 404 -6.47 -11.98 -8.84
C GLY A 404 -6.06 -13.42 -8.49
N ALA A 405 -6.93 -14.21 -7.86
CA ALA A 405 -6.60 -15.58 -7.47
C ALA A 405 -6.29 -16.48 -8.68
N PRO A 406 -5.30 -17.38 -8.60
CA PRO A 406 -4.48 -17.70 -7.43
C PRO A 406 -3.18 -16.88 -7.31
N PHE A 407 -2.94 -15.91 -8.19
CA PHE A 407 -1.64 -15.23 -8.35
C PHE A 407 -1.42 -14.11 -7.33
N VAL A 408 -2.49 -13.46 -6.85
CA VAL A 408 -2.39 -12.33 -5.92
C VAL A 408 -2.26 -12.84 -4.48
N LYS A 409 -1.15 -12.46 -3.84
CA LYS A 409 -0.81 -12.83 -2.46
C LYS A 409 -0.95 -11.66 -1.49
N MET A 410 -0.85 -10.43 -2.01
CA MET A 410 -0.80 -9.22 -1.18
C MET A 410 -1.69 -8.12 -1.76
N ILE A 411 -2.24 -7.29 -0.89
CA ILE A 411 -2.90 -6.03 -1.26
C ILE A 411 -2.09 -4.88 -0.67
N CYS A 412 -1.68 -3.97 -1.55
CA CYS A 412 -0.84 -2.84 -1.18
C CYS A 412 -1.70 -1.60 -0.90
N MET A 413 -1.55 -1.04 0.29
CA MET A 413 -2.31 0.13 0.75
C MET A 413 -1.37 1.34 0.93
N GLY A 414 -1.71 2.47 0.32
CA GLY A 414 -0.98 3.74 0.44
C GLY A 414 -1.54 4.62 1.55
N ARG A 415 -2.41 5.59 1.20
CA ARG A 415 -2.96 6.59 2.14
C ARG A 415 -3.66 5.99 3.35
N ALA A 416 -4.33 4.86 3.20
CA ALA A 416 -5.00 4.17 4.31
C ALA A 416 -4.03 3.81 5.45
N MET A 417 -2.78 3.49 5.13
CA MET A 417 -1.74 3.19 6.12
C MET A 417 -1.12 4.45 6.75
N MET A 418 -1.21 5.60 6.08
CA MET A 418 -0.68 6.87 6.61
C MET A 418 -1.61 7.48 7.66
N ILE A 419 -2.91 7.34 7.49
CA ILE A 419 -3.94 7.93 8.38
C ILE A 419 -3.73 7.54 9.85
N PRO A 420 -3.60 6.26 10.23
CA PRO A 420 -3.38 5.88 11.62
C PRO A 420 -2.07 6.44 12.18
N GLY A 421 -1.00 6.49 11.39
CA GLY A 421 0.27 7.08 11.81
C GLY A 421 0.13 8.55 12.19
N PHE A 422 -0.57 9.35 11.37
CA PHE A 422 -0.85 10.77 11.67
C PHE A 422 -1.75 10.91 12.90
N LEU A 423 -2.83 10.15 12.93
CA LEU A 423 -3.83 10.20 13.98
C LEU A 423 -3.22 9.89 15.35
N GLY A 424 -2.53 8.76 15.46
CA GLY A 424 -1.91 8.36 16.72
C GLY A 424 -0.84 9.33 17.19
N THR A 425 0.01 9.85 16.28
CA THR A 425 1.01 10.87 16.62
C THR A 425 0.35 12.17 17.14
N ASN A 426 -0.75 12.59 16.52
CA ASN A 426 -1.48 13.79 17.00
C ASN A 426 -2.16 13.56 18.34
N ILE A 427 -2.69 12.38 18.59
CA ILE A 427 -3.26 11.99 19.90
C ILE A 427 -2.16 12.00 20.97
N GLU A 428 -0.99 11.40 20.67
CA GLU A 428 0.15 11.39 21.57
C GLU A 428 0.60 12.81 21.92
N GLY A 429 0.73 13.70 20.93
CA GLY A 429 1.09 15.11 21.16
C GLY A 429 0.04 15.89 21.94
N ALA A 430 -1.24 15.57 21.80
CA ALA A 430 -2.32 16.20 22.55
C ALA A 430 -2.39 15.73 24.02
N LEU A 431 -2.10 14.43 24.26
CA LEU A 431 -2.06 13.85 25.61
C LEU A 431 -0.76 14.14 26.36
N HIS A 432 0.35 14.36 25.62
CA HIS A 432 1.69 14.62 26.14
C HIS A 432 2.27 15.89 25.51
N PRO A 433 1.81 17.10 25.92
CA PRO A 433 2.25 18.36 25.32
C PRO A 433 3.77 18.58 25.37
N GLU A 434 4.44 18.04 26.38
CA GLU A 434 5.90 18.09 26.55
C GLU A 434 6.67 17.31 25.47
N ARG A 435 6.05 16.34 24.81
CA ARG A 435 6.63 15.54 23.73
C ARG A 435 6.22 16.04 22.35
N ARG A 436 5.17 16.86 22.26
CA ARG A 436 4.49 17.22 21.02
C ARG A 436 5.44 17.69 19.91
N GLU A 437 6.36 18.57 20.23
CA GLU A 437 7.33 19.08 19.25
C GLU A 437 8.28 17.98 18.78
N ALA A 438 8.82 17.17 19.69
CA ALA A 438 9.76 16.10 19.39
C ALA A 438 9.15 15.01 18.48
N ILE A 439 7.86 14.70 18.67
CA ILE A 439 7.14 13.70 17.84
C ILE A 439 6.43 14.32 16.64
N ASN A 440 6.49 15.64 16.50
CA ASN A 440 5.80 16.38 15.42
C ASN A 440 4.25 16.26 15.47
N GLY A 441 3.63 16.22 16.62
CA GLY A 441 2.18 16.28 16.78
C GLY A 441 1.62 17.65 16.36
N ASN A 442 0.45 17.66 15.73
CA ASN A 442 -0.17 18.89 15.21
C ASN A 442 -1.36 19.38 16.05
N TRP A 443 -1.74 18.67 17.13
CA TRP A 443 -2.88 19.05 17.94
C TRP A 443 -2.46 19.59 19.31
N ASP A 444 -3.04 20.72 19.70
CA ASP A 444 -2.84 21.31 21.04
C ASP A 444 -3.65 20.61 22.12
N SER A 445 -4.76 19.98 21.73
CA SER A 445 -5.64 19.22 22.61
C SER A 445 -6.41 18.17 21.83
N LEU A 446 -7.00 17.20 22.51
CA LEU A 446 -7.83 16.19 21.86
C LEU A 446 -9.07 16.83 21.22
N PRO A 447 -9.30 16.66 19.92
CA PRO A 447 -10.56 17.05 19.28
C PRO A 447 -11.76 16.32 19.91
N ALA A 448 -12.93 16.94 19.91
CA ALA A 448 -14.16 16.32 20.41
C ALA A 448 -14.44 14.95 19.76
N THR A 449 -14.15 14.82 18.46
CA THR A 449 -14.27 13.57 17.70
C THR A 449 -13.38 12.43 18.20
N VAL A 450 -12.31 12.71 18.94
CA VAL A 450 -11.49 11.71 19.62
C VAL A 450 -11.92 11.57 21.08
N ALA A 451 -12.14 12.69 21.77
CA ALA A 451 -12.50 12.72 23.18
C ALA A 451 -13.81 11.98 23.50
N GLU A 452 -14.73 11.85 22.52
CA GLU A 452 -15.94 11.03 22.66
C GLU A 452 -15.62 9.52 22.74
N HIS A 453 -14.43 9.09 22.34
CA HIS A 453 -13.97 7.71 22.38
C HIS A 453 -13.09 7.39 23.60
N GLY A 454 -12.65 8.40 24.33
CA GLY A 454 -11.80 8.27 25.51
C GLY A 454 -10.84 9.43 25.67
N ARG A 455 -10.17 9.48 26.82
CA ARG A 455 -9.18 10.50 27.21
C ARG A 455 -7.81 9.92 27.55
N THR A 456 -7.70 8.60 27.57
CA THR A 456 -6.44 7.88 27.75
C THR A 456 -6.18 6.98 26.54
N PRO A 457 -4.93 6.59 26.26
CA PRO A 457 -4.64 5.73 25.12
C PRO A 457 -5.33 4.35 25.23
N GLU A 458 -5.54 3.85 26.45
CA GLU A 458 -6.26 2.60 26.74
C GLU A 458 -7.73 2.65 26.31
N GLU A 459 -8.36 3.80 26.49
CA GLU A 459 -9.76 4.02 26.11
C GLU A 459 -9.90 4.28 24.60
N ILE A 460 -8.91 4.99 24.00
CA ILE A 460 -8.95 5.45 22.63
C ILE A 460 -8.65 4.31 21.65
N PHE A 461 -7.58 3.54 21.89
CA PHE A 461 -7.08 2.55 20.93
C PHE A 461 -7.54 1.12 21.27
N GLY A 462 -8.34 0.52 20.39
CA GLY A 462 -8.85 -0.85 20.59
C GLY A 462 -7.77 -1.92 20.74
N ALA A 463 -6.59 -1.75 20.12
CA ALA A 463 -5.48 -2.70 20.24
C ALA A 463 -4.55 -2.46 21.43
N TRP A 464 -4.79 -1.44 22.26
CA TRP A 464 -3.87 -1.08 23.35
C TRP A 464 -3.62 -2.24 24.31
N HIS A 465 -4.68 -2.84 24.82
CA HIS A 465 -4.58 -3.91 25.81
C HIS A 465 -3.90 -5.18 25.26
N SER A 466 -4.22 -5.56 24.03
CA SER A 466 -3.60 -6.72 23.38
C SER A 466 -2.12 -6.51 23.13
N LEU A 467 -1.72 -5.30 22.69
CA LEU A 467 -0.32 -4.95 22.53
C LEU A 467 0.41 -4.90 23.88
N SER A 468 -0.20 -4.30 24.91
CA SER A 468 0.40 -4.25 26.25
C SER A 468 0.62 -5.65 26.85
N ALA A 469 -0.32 -6.57 26.62
CA ALA A 469 -0.17 -7.96 27.04
C ALA A 469 0.96 -8.69 26.29
N ARG A 470 1.11 -8.39 24.98
CA ARG A 470 2.16 -9.00 24.13
C ARG A 470 3.56 -8.47 24.43
N LEU A 471 3.70 -7.17 24.64
CA LEU A 471 5.00 -6.49 24.73
C LEU A 471 5.48 -6.30 26.17
N GLY A 472 4.56 -6.26 27.15
CA GLY A 472 4.83 -5.82 28.51
C GLY A 472 4.87 -4.30 28.65
N LYS A 473 4.71 -3.81 29.89
CA LYS A 473 4.57 -2.37 30.19
C LYS A 473 5.78 -1.53 29.76
N ASP A 474 6.99 -2.05 29.98
CA ASP A 474 8.23 -1.29 29.71
C ASP A 474 8.42 -1.07 28.20
N GLU A 475 8.16 -2.10 27.39
CA GLU A 475 8.30 -1.96 25.94
C GLU A 475 7.11 -1.17 25.35
N MET A 476 5.90 -1.39 25.85
CA MET A 476 4.71 -0.64 25.41
C MET A 476 4.88 0.88 25.59
N SER A 477 5.56 1.33 26.65
CA SER A 477 5.83 2.75 26.89
C SER A 477 6.71 3.44 25.83
N LYS A 478 7.40 2.65 25.00
CA LYS A 478 8.28 3.11 23.92
C LYS A 478 7.60 3.09 22.55
N ILE A 479 6.41 2.47 22.46
CA ILE A 479 5.69 2.34 21.20
C ILE A 479 4.99 3.66 20.85
N PRO A 480 5.27 4.26 19.68
CA PRO A 480 4.54 5.44 19.23
C PRO A 480 3.04 5.16 19.10
N TYR A 481 2.19 6.09 19.51
CA TYR A 481 0.73 5.90 19.39
C TYR A 481 0.27 5.74 17.94
N GLY A 482 1.00 6.31 16.97
CA GLY A 482 0.75 6.04 15.57
C GLY A 482 0.94 4.58 15.18
N ALA A 483 1.89 3.87 15.81
CA ALA A 483 2.06 2.44 15.62
C ALA A 483 0.92 1.63 16.25
N VAL A 484 0.44 2.04 17.43
CA VAL A 484 -0.75 1.43 18.07
C VAL A 484 -1.98 1.59 17.18
N ALA A 485 -2.17 2.79 16.59
CA ALA A 485 -3.28 3.05 15.67
C ALA A 485 -3.21 2.19 14.39
N ILE A 486 -2.00 1.91 13.87
CA ILE A 486 -1.81 1.00 12.72
C ILE A 486 -2.23 -0.42 13.10
N VAL A 487 -1.77 -0.93 14.24
CA VAL A 487 -2.16 -2.27 14.71
C VAL A 487 -3.67 -2.33 14.96
N THR A 488 -4.28 -1.27 15.48
CA THR A 488 -5.72 -1.17 15.67
C THR A 488 -6.49 -1.24 14.34
N LEU A 489 -5.99 -0.54 13.30
CA LEU A 489 -6.57 -0.64 11.95
C LEU A 489 -6.43 -2.07 11.39
N MET A 490 -5.27 -2.71 11.58
CA MET A 490 -5.06 -4.09 11.14
C MET A 490 -5.99 -5.07 11.84
N ASP A 491 -6.28 -4.87 13.12
CA ASP A 491 -7.27 -5.67 13.86
C ASP A 491 -8.67 -5.60 13.21
N LYS A 492 -9.12 -4.40 12.84
CA LYS A 492 -10.39 -4.21 12.11
C LYS A 492 -10.40 -4.92 10.76
N LEU A 493 -9.37 -4.71 9.95
CA LEU A 493 -9.28 -5.30 8.63
C LEU A 493 -9.19 -6.83 8.70
N SER A 494 -8.46 -7.35 9.68
CA SER A 494 -8.35 -8.79 9.93
C SER A 494 -9.71 -9.39 10.30
N ALA A 495 -10.38 -8.85 11.31
CA ALA A 495 -11.66 -9.38 11.76
C ALA A 495 -12.73 -9.30 10.65
N GLY A 496 -12.80 -8.19 9.91
CA GLY A 496 -13.73 -8.05 8.78
C GLY A 496 -13.43 -9.01 7.64
N LEU A 497 -12.14 -9.21 7.31
CA LEU A 497 -11.74 -10.17 6.28
C LEU A 497 -12.07 -11.61 6.71
N GLN A 498 -11.81 -11.99 7.98
CA GLN A 498 -12.19 -13.28 8.53
C GLN A 498 -13.70 -13.53 8.44
N GLN A 499 -14.54 -12.52 8.75
CA GLN A 499 -15.99 -12.63 8.63
C GLN A 499 -16.44 -12.90 7.17
N LEU A 500 -15.88 -12.17 6.22
CA LEU A 500 -16.20 -12.34 4.80
C LEU A 500 -15.77 -13.72 4.29
N MET A 501 -14.57 -14.17 4.65
CA MET A 501 -14.02 -15.46 4.27
C MET A 501 -14.81 -16.61 4.88
N ALA A 502 -15.14 -16.54 6.18
CA ALA A 502 -16.01 -17.54 6.83
C ALA A 502 -17.40 -17.60 6.18
N GLY A 503 -17.96 -16.44 5.78
CA GLY A 503 -19.21 -16.37 5.01
C GLY A 503 -19.11 -17.06 3.63
N ALA A 504 -17.96 -17.02 3.00
CA ALA A 504 -17.64 -17.73 1.75
C ALA A 504 -17.13 -19.17 2.01
N ARG A 505 -17.07 -19.62 3.27
CA ARG A 505 -16.55 -20.94 3.69
C ARG A 505 -15.07 -21.16 3.31
N ARG A 506 -14.27 -20.09 3.25
CA ARG A 506 -12.82 -20.10 3.05
C ARG A 506 -12.13 -19.85 4.39
N PHE A 507 -11.47 -20.85 4.94
CA PHE A 507 -10.82 -20.77 6.26
C PHE A 507 -9.30 -20.54 6.17
N ASP A 508 -8.76 -20.44 4.98
CA ASP A 508 -7.39 -19.98 4.72
C ASP A 508 -7.40 -18.99 3.55
N VAL A 509 -6.58 -17.93 3.64
CA VAL A 509 -6.53 -16.89 2.61
C VAL A 509 -6.12 -17.42 1.23
N SER A 510 -5.36 -18.52 1.19
CA SER A 510 -4.97 -19.19 -0.05
C SER A 510 -6.13 -19.91 -0.76
N GLU A 511 -7.24 -20.12 -0.06
CA GLU A 511 -8.46 -20.75 -0.60
C GLU A 511 -9.42 -19.75 -1.26
N ILE A 512 -9.15 -18.46 -1.18
CA ILE A 512 -9.95 -17.45 -1.91
C ILE A 512 -9.82 -17.69 -3.40
N ARG A 513 -10.96 -17.70 -4.12
CA ARG A 513 -11.07 -17.98 -5.54
C ARG A 513 -11.91 -16.94 -6.26
N ARG A 514 -11.81 -16.92 -7.58
CA ARG A 514 -12.61 -16.02 -8.45
C ARG A 514 -14.11 -16.28 -8.31
N GLU A 515 -14.51 -17.53 -8.07
CA GLU A 515 -15.89 -17.95 -7.85
C GLU A 515 -16.50 -17.42 -6.55
N ASP A 516 -15.69 -16.88 -5.64
CA ASP A 516 -16.16 -16.25 -4.41
C ASP A 516 -16.70 -14.83 -4.64
N ILE A 517 -16.64 -14.34 -5.88
CA ILE A 517 -17.21 -13.05 -6.28
C ILE A 517 -18.06 -13.18 -7.55
N ALA A 518 -19.02 -12.25 -7.71
CA ALA A 518 -19.86 -12.15 -8.90
C ALA A 518 -20.07 -10.68 -9.29
N SER A 519 -20.36 -10.42 -10.57
CA SER A 519 -20.61 -9.08 -11.09
C SER A 519 -22.07 -8.64 -10.87
N ALA A 520 -22.26 -7.43 -10.36
CA ALA A 520 -23.58 -6.87 -10.14
C ALA A 520 -24.17 -6.18 -11.39
N ASN A 521 -23.38 -6.02 -12.45
CA ASN A 521 -23.81 -5.49 -13.74
C ASN A 521 -23.02 -6.15 -14.89
N ARG A 522 -23.57 -6.04 -16.11
CA ARG A 522 -23.00 -6.68 -17.31
C ARG A 522 -21.69 -6.04 -17.78
N GLU A 523 -21.50 -4.76 -17.54
CA GLU A 523 -20.26 -4.07 -17.88
C GLU A 523 -19.07 -4.65 -17.07
N THR A 524 -19.27 -4.84 -15.77
CA THR A 524 -18.24 -5.44 -14.89
C THR A 524 -17.95 -6.89 -15.30
N GLU A 525 -18.98 -7.68 -15.64
CA GLU A 525 -18.79 -9.03 -16.16
C GLU A 525 -17.93 -9.03 -17.42
N SER A 526 -18.30 -8.22 -18.42
CA SER A 526 -17.56 -8.11 -19.69
C SER A 526 -16.09 -7.76 -19.49
N GLU A 527 -15.81 -6.80 -18.62
CA GLU A 527 -14.46 -6.27 -18.42
C GLU A 527 -13.59 -7.11 -17.48
N THR A 528 -14.21 -7.85 -16.55
CA THR A 528 -13.45 -8.63 -15.55
C THR A 528 -13.46 -10.12 -15.79
N GLY A 529 -14.39 -10.63 -16.61
CA GLY A 529 -14.63 -12.06 -16.77
C GLY A 529 -15.21 -12.72 -15.51
N ILE A 530 -15.73 -11.93 -14.56
CA ILE A 530 -16.44 -12.44 -13.38
C ILE A 530 -17.92 -12.56 -13.73
N PRO A 531 -18.54 -13.74 -13.63
CA PRO A 531 -19.91 -13.97 -14.06
C PRO A 531 -20.92 -13.04 -13.40
N PHE A 532 -21.99 -12.72 -14.13
CA PHE A 532 -23.10 -11.97 -13.55
C PHE A 532 -23.75 -12.77 -12.41
N ILE A 533 -24.21 -12.07 -11.38
CA ILE A 533 -24.59 -12.64 -10.09
C ILE A 533 -25.64 -13.76 -10.15
N THR A 534 -26.58 -13.70 -11.10
CA THR A 534 -27.58 -14.76 -11.29
C THR A 534 -27.10 -15.93 -12.16
N GLU A 535 -25.93 -15.81 -12.77
CA GLU A 535 -25.30 -16.85 -13.60
C GLU A 535 -24.15 -17.53 -12.86
N ALA A 536 -23.58 -16.84 -11.85
CA ALA A 536 -22.57 -17.41 -11.00
C ALA A 536 -23.11 -18.63 -10.24
N GLY A 537 -22.57 -19.82 -10.53
CA GLY A 537 -22.99 -21.09 -9.91
C GLY A 537 -24.28 -21.70 -10.45
N ASP A 538 -24.95 -21.13 -11.48
CA ASP A 538 -26.22 -21.61 -12.01
C ASP A 538 -26.12 -23.05 -12.53
N GLU A 539 -25.02 -23.44 -13.15
CA GLU A 539 -24.79 -24.83 -13.60
C GLU A 539 -24.80 -25.83 -12.44
N ILE A 540 -24.19 -25.45 -11.29
CA ILE A 540 -24.19 -26.28 -10.08
C ILE A 540 -25.61 -26.32 -9.50
N ALA A 541 -26.29 -25.18 -9.44
CA ALA A 541 -27.67 -25.11 -8.96
C ALA A 541 -28.62 -26.01 -9.78
N ARG A 542 -28.53 -25.98 -11.09
CA ARG A 542 -29.30 -26.85 -11.98
C ARG A 542 -29.01 -28.33 -11.75
N ARG A 543 -27.76 -28.71 -11.57
CA ARG A 543 -27.41 -30.11 -11.21
C ARG A 543 -28.02 -30.55 -9.89
N ILE A 544 -28.01 -29.68 -8.86
CA ILE A 544 -28.64 -30.00 -7.58
C ILE A 544 -30.15 -30.19 -7.71
N LEU A 545 -30.81 -29.38 -8.57
CA LEU A 545 -32.27 -29.45 -8.75
C LEU A 545 -32.71 -30.63 -9.61
N LEU A 546 -31.89 -31.04 -10.54
CA LEU A 546 -32.25 -32.06 -11.51
C LEU A 546 -31.75 -33.48 -11.13
N GLY A 547 -30.92 -33.60 -10.09
CA GLY A 547 -30.32 -34.85 -9.64
C GLY A 547 -29.07 -35.16 -10.44
#